data_bd12ffab99f9f4cc130ca1360c03c8fa
#
_entry.id   bd12ffab99f9f4cc130ca1360c03c8fa
#
_cell.length_a   1.000
_cell.length_b   1.000
_cell.length_c   1.000
_cell.angle_alpha   90.00
_cell.angle_beta   90.00
_cell.angle_gamma   90.00
#
_symmetry.space_group_name_H-M   'P 1'
#
loop_
_entity.id
_entity.type
_entity.pdbx_description
1 polymer ?
#
loop_
_entity_poly.entity_id
_entity_poly.type
_entity_poly.pdbx_seq_one_letter_code
_entity_poly.pdbx_strand_id
1 'polypeptide(L)'
;MLISFIALTLAAALSKFLGAGLGGRAARLGWRESAALGIGLNGRGALQVIIATAGLSIGVFSPAAYTVMILLSIVTSVATPPLLRLVVKDWTGSDEERQRLDKEDQLGRNVIVRDQRMLLPSRGSPNSLTAAEVMHCAWPEESGVTILSIGEDEHGKAPDTIVASHVFEPRQVERRHISSEHVLESILAEAKLGYGVIGLGAAEHPGPDHLLSSVVDDLLAASPIPLLVVRRARQPDQVLPAAFSRALVPVTGTAAARAGQEVAYNISRHLGTAVTVAHVVTRPPGVSESPPGDSRSPAGGESVPASGGPAAGGDLVPAGRDGEPVLARSATGTGEGVLREAESLARELGVEPQVLVRHGQSAGPEIVTAVQEAEADLVVMGATVRLVEGRPFLGHTVEHVLAHTDATVVVVVLPDPTTPAMTAERAAAAAS
;
A
#
# COMPACT_ATOMS: atom_id res chain seq x y z
N MET A 1 -54.02 26.25 15.36
CA MET A 1 -52.54 26.08 15.57
C MET A 1 -52.03 24.68 15.14
N LEU A 2 -52.59 23.58 15.67
CA LEU A 2 -52.14 22.22 15.33
C LEU A 2 -52.27 21.88 13.83
N ILE A 3 -53.44 22.20 13.24
CA ILE A 3 -53.72 21.96 11.81
C ILE A 3 -52.75 22.77 10.92
N SER A 4 -52.47 24.02 11.24
CA SER A 4 -51.53 24.86 10.50
C SER A 4 -50.08 24.35 10.62
N PHE A 5 -49.69 23.83 11.79
CA PHE A 5 -48.41 23.19 12.01
C PHE A 5 -48.28 21.93 11.15
N ILE A 6 -49.28 21.04 11.18
CA ILE A 6 -49.24 19.80 10.39
C ILE A 6 -49.19 20.12 8.90
N ALA A 7 -50.00 21.02 8.41
CA ALA A 7 -50.03 21.42 7.00
C ALA A 7 -48.68 22.01 6.55
N LEU A 8 -48.08 22.90 7.35
CA LEU A 8 -46.79 23.50 7.06
C LEU A 8 -45.66 22.48 7.07
N THR A 9 -45.68 21.54 8.03
CA THR A 9 -44.71 20.46 8.12
C THR A 9 -44.79 19.56 6.91
N LEU A 10 -45.98 19.14 6.52
CA LEU A 10 -46.21 18.30 5.35
C LEU A 10 -45.79 19.01 4.05
N ALA A 11 -46.19 20.25 3.88
CA ALA A 11 -45.83 21.03 2.71
C ALA A 11 -44.31 21.24 2.60
N ALA A 12 -43.64 21.57 3.70
CA ALA A 12 -42.18 21.76 3.74
C ALA A 12 -41.40 20.46 3.51
N ALA A 13 -41.87 19.34 4.06
CA ALA A 13 -41.25 18.02 3.86
C ALA A 13 -41.45 17.54 2.41
N LEU A 14 -42.69 17.67 1.90
CA LEU A 14 -43.07 17.20 0.57
C LEU A 14 -42.36 18.02 -0.53
N SER A 15 -42.26 19.33 -0.40
CA SER A 15 -41.58 20.17 -1.37
C SER A 15 -40.10 19.85 -1.50
N LYS A 16 -39.40 19.59 -0.39
CA LYS A 16 -37.99 19.19 -0.40
C LYS A 16 -37.80 17.76 -0.94
N PHE A 17 -38.65 16.85 -0.49
CA PHE A 17 -38.60 15.46 -0.97
C PHE A 17 -38.84 15.40 -2.49
N LEU A 18 -39.83 16.08 -2.99
CA LEU A 18 -40.10 16.14 -4.42
C LEU A 18 -38.98 16.86 -5.19
N GLY A 19 -38.54 18.01 -4.69
CA GLY A 19 -37.47 18.78 -5.34
C GLY A 19 -36.17 17.98 -5.42
N ALA A 20 -35.71 17.43 -4.32
CA ALA A 20 -34.48 16.61 -4.27
C ALA A 20 -34.63 15.27 -4.99
N GLY A 21 -35.79 14.62 -4.86
CA GLY A 21 -36.09 13.35 -5.53
C GLY A 21 -36.14 13.51 -7.06
N LEU A 22 -36.84 14.57 -7.56
CA LEU A 22 -36.88 14.87 -8.99
C LEU A 22 -35.52 15.32 -9.52
N GLY A 23 -34.78 16.11 -8.75
CA GLY A 23 -33.42 16.50 -9.06
C GLY A 23 -32.48 15.28 -9.19
N GLY A 24 -32.57 14.35 -8.27
CA GLY A 24 -31.83 13.08 -8.33
C GLY A 24 -32.19 12.25 -9.57
N ARG A 25 -33.48 12.17 -9.91
CA ARG A 25 -33.92 11.51 -11.15
C ARG A 25 -33.43 12.20 -12.42
N ALA A 26 -33.43 13.53 -12.44
CA ALA A 26 -32.87 14.30 -13.55
C ALA A 26 -31.34 14.09 -13.69
N ALA A 27 -30.64 13.86 -12.59
CA ALA A 27 -29.23 13.48 -12.54
C ALA A 27 -28.99 11.98 -12.85
N ARG A 28 -29.99 11.24 -13.30
CA ARG A 28 -29.97 9.81 -13.63
C ARG A 28 -29.72 8.88 -12.44
N LEU A 29 -29.90 9.35 -11.21
CA LEU A 29 -29.84 8.48 -10.02
C LEU A 29 -30.99 7.46 -10.00
N GLY A 30 -30.76 6.32 -9.38
CA GLY A 30 -31.77 5.30 -9.14
C GLY A 30 -32.93 5.80 -8.28
N TRP A 31 -34.08 5.12 -8.30
CA TRP A 31 -35.25 5.54 -7.50
C TRP A 31 -34.94 5.55 -5.99
N ARG A 32 -34.20 4.56 -5.50
CA ARG A 32 -33.84 4.48 -4.08
C ARG A 32 -32.85 5.57 -3.68
N GLU A 33 -31.88 5.87 -4.53
CA GLU A 33 -30.90 6.95 -4.34
C GLU A 33 -31.60 8.32 -4.29
N SER A 34 -32.49 8.56 -5.24
CA SER A 34 -33.31 9.78 -5.28
C SER A 34 -34.18 9.94 -4.04
N ALA A 35 -34.77 8.85 -3.56
CA ALA A 35 -35.57 8.83 -2.34
C ALA A 35 -34.71 9.08 -1.08
N ALA A 36 -33.55 8.43 -0.98
CA ALA A 36 -32.59 8.63 0.10
C ALA A 36 -32.09 10.08 0.15
N LEU A 37 -31.77 10.66 -1.01
CA LEU A 37 -31.39 12.07 -1.15
C LEU A 37 -32.51 13.00 -0.67
N GLY A 38 -33.74 12.74 -1.10
CA GLY A 38 -34.93 13.52 -0.68
C GLY A 38 -35.17 13.49 0.82
N ILE A 39 -35.02 12.30 1.44
CA ILE A 39 -35.15 12.13 2.90
C ILE A 39 -33.98 12.79 3.63
N GLY A 40 -32.75 12.55 3.20
CA GLY A 40 -31.55 13.09 3.83
C GLY A 40 -31.52 14.62 3.87
N LEU A 41 -31.89 15.27 2.76
CA LEU A 41 -31.97 16.71 2.64
C LEU A 41 -33.14 17.33 3.43
N ASN A 42 -34.09 16.53 3.89
CA ASN A 42 -35.18 16.99 4.74
C ASN A 42 -34.78 17.13 6.21
N GLY A 43 -33.69 16.51 6.64
CA GLY A 43 -33.11 16.70 7.97
C GLY A 43 -32.74 18.17 8.20
N ARG A 44 -33.12 18.73 9.34
CA ARG A 44 -32.88 20.13 9.68
C ARG A 44 -31.93 20.21 10.85
N GLY A 45 -30.86 21.01 10.72
CA GLY A 45 -29.82 21.16 11.73
C GLY A 45 -30.04 22.38 12.66
N ALA A 46 -29.06 22.59 13.53
CA ALA A 46 -29.01 23.68 14.51
C ALA A 46 -29.14 25.09 13.89
N LEU A 47 -28.71 25.26 12.62
CA LEU A 47 -28.80 26.54 11.92
C LEU A 47 -30.23 27.07 11.85
N GLN A 48 -31.22 26.20 11.65
CA GLN A 48 -32.61 26.60 11.61
C GLN A 48 -33.09 27.10 12.98
N VAL A 49 -32.64 26.51 14.08
CA VAL A 49 -32.95 26.94 15.44
C VAL A 49 -32.34 28.33 15.69
N ILE A 50 -31.11 28.54 15.27
CA ILE A 50 -30.40 29.84 15.38
C ILE A 50 -31.15 30.94 14.61
N ILE A 51 -31.52 30.66 13.35
CA ILE A 51 -32.27 31.61 12.52
C ILE A 51 -33.64 31.94 13.13
N ALA A 52 -34.34 30.90 13.65
CA ALA A 52 -35.63 31.09 14.31
C ALA A 52 -35.49 31.99 15.57
N THR A 53 -34.45 31.72 16.39
CA THR A 53 -34.18 32.52 17.61
C THR A 53 -33.81 33.95 17.26
N ALA A 54 -32.93 34.15 16.28
CA ALA A 54 -32.57 35.50 15.80
C ALA A 54 -33.79 36.23 15.24
N GLY A 55 -34.62 35.56 14.43
CA GLY A 55 -35.85 36.18 13.88
C GLY A 55 -36.89 36.58 14.95
N LEU A 56 -36.95 35.78 16.03
CA LEU A 56 -37.79 36.13 17.19
C LEU A 56 -37.21 37.37 17.93
N SER A 57 -35.90 37.40 18.15
CA SER A 57 -35.25 38.50 18.89
C SER A 57 -35.34 39.86 18.20
N ILE A 58 -35.34 39.88 16.88
CA ILE A 58 -35.48 41.11 16.07
C ILE A 58 -36.95 41.42 15.69
N GLY A 59 -37.92 40.66 16.21
CA GLY A 59 -39.34 40.88 16.01
C GLY A 59 -39.90 40.49 14.63
N VAL A 60 -39.13 39.79 13.79
CA VAL A 60 -39.57 39.28 12.47
C VAL A 60 -40.52 38.10 12.63
N PHE A 61 -40.30 37.25 13.62
CA PHE A 61 -41.15 36.10 13.89
C PHE A 61 -42.01 36.34 15.14
N SER A 62 -43.28 35.97 15.05
CA SER A 62 -44.13 35.88 16.24
C SER A 62 -43.73 34.68 17.09
N PRO A 63 -44.03 34.67 18.42
CA PRO A 63 -43.76 33.51 19.28
C PRO A 63 -44.40 32.20 18.76
N ALA A 64 -45.59 32.34 18.13
CA ALA A 64 -46.25 31.19 17.49
C ALA A 64 -45.47 30.66 16.28
N ALA A 65 -44.95 31.53 15.41
CA ALA A 65 -44.13 31.13 14.28
C ALA A 65 -42.80 30.46 14.73
N TYR A 66 -42.17 31.07 15.73
CA TYR A 66 -40.96 30.48 16.36
C TYR A 66 -41.21 29.06 16.86
N THR A 67 -42.27 28.84 17.64
CA THR A 67 -42.62 27.51 18.16
C THR A 67 -42.85 26.52 17.04
N VAL A 68 -43.56 26.89 15.97
CA VAL A 68 -43.79 26.05 14.79
C VAL A 68 -42.47 25.66 14.12
N MET A 69 -41.54 26.61 13.94
CA MET A 69 -40.24 26.38 13.30
C MET A 69 -39.38 25.43 14.12
N ILE A 70 -39.33 25.59 15.45
CA ILE A 70 -38.56 24.69 16.33
C ILE A 70 -39.16 23.28 16.31
N LEU A 71 -40.49 23.18 16.45
CA LEU A 71 -41.16 21.87 16.44
C LEU A 71 -40.97 21.15 15.11
N LEU A 72 -41.05 21.86 13.99
CA LEU A 72 -40.77 21.35 12.66
C LEU A 72 -39.34 20.82 12.53
N SER A 73 -38.36 21.55 13.07
CA SER A 73 -36.96 21.15 13.06
C SER A 73 -36.76 19.83 13.84
N ILE A 74 -37.38 19.72 15.03
CA ILE A 74 -37.28 18.54 15.87
C ILE A 74 -37.93 17.33 15.17
N VAL A 75 -39.16 17.46 14.68
CA VAL A 75 -39.90 16.39 14.02
C VAL A 75 -39.18 15.87 12.80
N THR A 76 -38.69 16.78 11.94
CA THR A 76 -37.96 16.36 10.72
C THR A 76 -36.61 15.74 11.04
N SER A 77 -35.87 16.23 12.06
CA SER A 77 -34.59 15.66 12.46
C SER A 77 -34.75 14.26 13.06
N VAL A 78 -35.79 14.04 13.89
CA VAL A 78 -36.07 12.74 14.49
C VAL A 78 -36.61 11.73 13.47
N ALA A 79 -37.41 12.18 12.49
CA ALA A 79 -38.00 11.33 11.46
C ALA A 79 -36.97 10.91 10.36
N THR A 80 -35.97 11.73 10.07
CA THR A 80 -35.00 11.46 8.98
C THR A 80 -34.23 10.15 9.15
N PRO A 81 -33.61 9.82 10.31
CA PRO A 81 -32.84 8.57 10.44
C PRO A 81 -33.66 7.29 10.25
N PRO A 82 -34.85 7.12 10.85
CA PRO A 82 -35.64 5.92 10.63
C PRO A 82 -36.17 5.81 9.20
N LEU A 83 -36.57 6.92 8.58
CA LEU A 83 -37.02 6.91 7.18
C LEU A 83 -35.85 6.57 6.23
N LEU A 84 -34.68 7.11 6.48
CA LEU A 84 -33.48 6.77 5.70
C LEU A 84 -33.15 5.28 5.84
N ARG A 85 -33.19 4.74 7.06
CA ARG A 85 -32.96 3.31 7.30
C ARG A 85 -33.96 2.42 6.53
N LEU A 86 -35.21 2.83 6.42
CA LEU A 86 -36.21 2.08 5.65
C LEU A 86 -35.91 2.03 4.16
N VAL A 87 -35.41 3.13 3.58
CA VAL A 87 -35.07 3.20 2.15
C VAL A 87 -33.75 2.47 1.86
N VAL A 88 -32.79 2.57 2.78
CA VAL A 88 -31.45 1.96 2.63
C VAL A 88 -31.43 0.50 3.08
N LYS A 89 -32.48 0.03 3.78
CA LYS A 89 -32.59 -1.37 4.19
C LYS A 89 -32.53 -2.28 2.97
N ASP A 90 -31.64 -3.27 3.03
CA ASP A 90 -31.38 -4.24 1.94
C ASP A 90 -30.93 -3.58 0.61
N TRP A 91 -30.42 -2.33 0.67
CA TRP A 91 -29.88 -1.68 -0.49
C TRP A 91 -28.36 -1.91 -0.57
N THR A 92 -27.94 -2.61 -1.59
CA THR A 92 -26.54 -2.97 -1.84
C THR A 92 -25.80 -1.97 -2.73
N GLY A 93 -26.38 -0.80 -3.01
CA GLY A 93 -25.80 0.18 -3.95
C GLY A 93 -26.02 -0.17 -5.43
N SER A 94 -25.59 0.70 -6.32
CA SER A 94 -25.45 0.39 -7.74
C SER A 94 -24.27 -0.56 -7.97
N ASP A 95 -24.22 -1.23 -9.13
CA ASP A 95 -23.07 -2.11 -9.46
C ASP A 95 -21.77 -1.31 -9.53
N GLU A 96 -21.82 -0.07 -10.00
CA GLU A 96 -20.69 0.86 -10.03
C GLU A 96 -20.20 1.22 -8.63
N GLU A 97 -21.14 1.51 -7.71
CA GLU A 97 -20.80 1.83 -6.32
C GLU A 97 -20.22 0.62 -5.58
N ARG A 98 -20.75 -0.59 -5.83
CA ARG A 98 -20.16 -1.82 -5.28
C ARG A 98 -18.74 -2.05 -5.79
N GLN A 99 -18.50 -1.92 -7.09
CA GLN A 99 -17.15 -2.04 -7.66
C GLN A 99 -16.19 -1.00 -7.07
N ARG A 100 -16.67 0.23 -6.86
CA ARG A 100 -15.87 1.28 -6.22
C ARG A 100 -15.53 0.94 -4.78
N LEU A 101 -16.52 0.51 -3.97
CA LEU A 101 -16.30 0.12 -2.58
C LEU A 101 -15.41 -1.11 -2.47
N ASP A 102 -15.58 -2.11 -3.33
CA ASP A 102 -14.71 -3.28 -3.39
C ASP A 102 -13.26 -2.89 -3.75
N LYS A 103 -13.09 -1.95 -4.69
CA LYS A 103 -11.77 -1.41 -5.04
C LYS A 103 -11.14 -0.63 -3.87
N GLU A 104 -11.92 0.22 -3.19
CA GLU A 104 -11.47 0.97 -2.00
C GLU A 104 -11.09 0.02 -0.85
N ASP A 105 -11.89 -1.02 -0.59
CA ASP A 105 -11.61 -2.01 0.44
C ASP A 105 -10.36 -2.84 0.08
N GLN A 106 -10.19 -3.22 -1.18
CA GLN A 106 -9.01 -3.92 -1.68
C GLN A 106 -7.75 -3.07 -1.51
N LEU A 107 -7.78 -1.79 -1.93
CA LEU A 107 -6.67 -0.85 -1.75
C LEU A 107 -6.36 -0.60 -0.26
N GLY A 108 -7.38 -0.59 0.60
CA GLY A 108 -7.23 -0.46 2.04
C GLY A 108 -6.51 -1.64 2.71
N ARG A 109 -6.61 -2.85 2.12
CA ARG A 109 -5.94 -4.08 2.60
C ARG A 109 -4.50 -4.20 2.10
N ASN A 110 -4.13 -3.46 1.06
CA ASN A 110 -2.79 -3.50 0.52
C ASN A 110 -1.77 -2.89 1.49
N VAL A 111 -0.57 -3.43 1.47
CA VAL A 111 0.57 -2.95 2.28
C VAL A 111 1.13 -1.66 1.70
N ILE A 112 1.35 -1.61 0.37
CA ILE A 112 2.02 -0.49 -0.29
C ILE A 112 1.20 0.13 -1.43
N VAL A 113 0.52 -0.67 -2.25
CA VAL A 113 -0.23 -0.15 -3.40
C VAL A 113 -1.57 0.40 -2.93
N ARG A 114 -1.56 1.67 -2.55
CA ARG A 114 -2.72 2.41 -2.01
C ARG A 114 -3.00 3.64 -2.85
N ASP A 115 -4.20 4.21 -2.71
CA ASP A 115 -4.55 5.48 -3.32
C ASP A 115 -3.93 6.65 -2.53
N GLN A 116 -2.61 6.79 -2.63
CA GLN A 116 -1.83 7.85 -2.02
C GLN A 116 -0.89 8.45 -3.07
N ARG A 117 -0.53 9.72 -2.87
CA ARG A 117 0.43 10.39 -3.75
C ARG A 117 1.78 9.69 -3.70
N MET A 118 2.42 9.60 -4.84
CA MET A 118 3.75 9.02 -5.01
C MET A 118 4.79 10.12 -5.19
N LEU A 119 5.98 9.93 -4.63
CA LEU A 119 7.11 10.84 -4.79
C LEU A 119 8.19 10.19 -5.66
N LEU A 120 8.61 10.85 -6.71
CA LEU A 120 9.71 10.42 -7.58
C LEU A 120 10.81 11.47 -7.60
N PRO A 121 11.84 11.37 -6.75
CA PRO A 121 13.06 12.14 -6.90
C PRO A 121 13.77 11.70 -8.18
N SER A 122 13.97 12.60 -9.14
CA SER A 122 14.51 12.26 -10.45
C SER A 122 15.39 13.36 -11.01
N ARG A 123 16.51 12.93 -11.59
CA ARG A 123 17.37 13.73 -12.48
C ARG A 123 17.36 13.20 -13.92
N GLY A 124 16.35 12.38 -14.28
CA GLY A 124 16.20 11.82 -15.62
C GLY A 124 17.13 10.66 -15.96
N SER A 125 17.72 10.01 -14.95
CA SER A 125 18.54 8.83 -15.21
C SER A 125 17.70 7.67 -15.75
N PRO A 126 18.26 6.76 -16.56
CA PRO A 126 17.52 5.60 -17.06
C PRO A 126 16.86 4.77 -15.94
N ASN A 127 17.53 4.62 -14.79
CA ASN A 127 16.97 3.92 -13.63
C ASN A 127 15.77 4.65 -13.04
N SER A 128 15.79 5.98 -12.96
CA SER A 128 14.65 6.76 -12.45
C SER A 128 13.47 6.77 -13.42
N LEU A 129 13.71 6.68 -14.74
CA LEU A 129 12.65 6.51 -15.74
C LEU A 129 12.02 5.11 -15.62
N THR A 130 12.82 4.06 -15.44
CA THR A 130 12.28 2.72 -15.18
C THR A 130 11.50 2.66 -13.86
N ALA A 131 11.94 3.40 -12.82
CA ALA A 131 11.16 3.54 -11.59
C ALA A 131 9.81 4.23 -11.84
N ALA A 132 9.78 5.27 -12.68
CA ALA A 132 8.54 5.92 -13.10
C ALA A 132 7.58 4.95 -13.80
N GLU A 133 8.09 4.11 -14.72
CA GLU A 133 7.29 3.10 -15.43
C GLU A 133 6.71 2.05 -14.47
N VAL A 134 7.53 1.52 -13.55
CA VAL A 134 7.06 0.59 -12.53
C VAL A 134 5.97 1.23 -11.66
N MET A 135 6.15 2.47 -11.22
CA MET A 135 5.15 3.21 -10.45
C MET A 135 3.88 3.44 -11.26
N HIS A 136 4.01 3.77 -12.53
CA HIS A 136 2.86 3.97 -13.44
C HIS A 136 2.02 2.71 -13.57
N CYS A 137 2.65 1.55 -13.75
CA CYS A 137 1.96 0.28 -13.96
C CYS A 137 1.41 -0.33 -12.67
N ALA A 138 2.04 -0.08 -11.51
CA ALA A 138 1.70 -0.77 -10.27
C ALA A 138 0.66 -0.03 -9.42
N TRP A 139 0.56 1.31 -9.49
CA TRP A 139 -0.39 2.09 -8.70
C TRP A 139 -1.66 2.44 -9.46
N PRO A 140 -2.80 2.70 -8.76
CA PRO A 140 -4.04 3.16 -9.37
C PRO A 140 -3.85 4.43 -10.22
N GLU A 141 -4.59 4.59 -11.30
CA GLU A 141 -4.49 5.77 -12.18
C GLU A 141 -4.86 7.08 -11.46
N GLU A 142 -5.69 6.99 -10.45
CA GLU A 142 -6.15 8.13 -9.64
C GLU A 142 -5.05 8.66 -8.71
N SER A 143 -4.03 7.84 -8.39
CA SER A 143 -2.94 8.24 -7.51
C SER A 143 -2.06 9.31 -8.17
N GLY A 144 -1.97 10.48 -7.56
CA GLY A 144 -1.14 11.58 -8.05
C GLY A 144 0.36 11.31 -7.89
N VAL A 145 1.17 11.92 -8.74
CA VAL A 145 2.63 11.82 -8.70
C VAL A 145 3.27 13.19 -8.55
N THR A 146 4.25 13.30 -7.67
CA THR A 146 5.14 14.47 -7.60
C THR A 146 6.53 14.05 -8.06
N ILE A 147 7.00 14.67 -9.14
CA ILE A 147 8.38 14.53 -9.62
C ILE A 147 9.19 15.64 -8.98
N LEU A 148 10.19 15.25 -8.18
CA LEU A 148 11.03 16.15 -7.42
C LEU A 148 12.42 16.22 -8.05
N SER A 149 12.82 17.41 -8.51
CA SER A 149 14.18 17.70 -8.92
C SER A 149 14.88 18.55 -7.86
N ILE A 150 16.13 18.22 -7.55
CA ILE A 150 16.92 18.90 -6.52
C ILE A 150 18.28 19.24 -7.11
N GLY A 151 18.71 20.48 -6.94
CA GLY A 151 20.02 20.99 -7.38
C GLY A 151 19.99 22.48 -7.64
N GLU A 152 21.16 23.07 -7.88
CA GLU A 152 21.26 24.44 -8.29
C GLU A 152 20.84 24.62 -9.76
N ASP A 153 19.99 25.58 -10.00
CA ASP A 153 19.45 25.89 -11.33
C ASP A 153 20.49 26.69 -12.12
N GLU A 154 21.36 26.02 -12.84
CA GLU A 154 22.21 26.76 -13.78
C GLU A 154 21.47 27.32 -15.00
N HIS A 155 20.26 26.81 -15.37
CA HIS A 155 19.53 27.32 -16.56
C HIS A 155 18.01 27.04 -16.58
N GLY A 156 17.32 26.85 -15.47
CA GLY A 156 15.83 26.82 -15.43
C GLY A 156 15.14 25.74 -16.27
N LYS A 157 15.86 24.71 -16.70
CA LYS A 157 15.35 23.60 -17.50
C LYS A 157 15.96 22.31 -17.01
N ALA A 158 15.18 21.55 -16.23
CA ALA A 158 15.45 20.13 -16.07
C ALA A 158 14.70 19.39 -17.20
N PRO A 159 15.28 19.19 -18.40
CA PRO A 159 14.62 18.49 -19.51
C PRO A 159 14.20 17.08 -19.11
N ASP A 160 14.88 16.51 -18.15
CA ASP A 160 14.72 15.14 -17.70
C ASP A 160 13.45 14.90 -16.87
N THR A 161 12.94 15.92 -16.16
CA THR A 161 11.64 15.83 -15.46
C THR A 161 10.46 15.84 -16.42
N ILE A 162 10.64 16.38 -17.63
CA ILE A 162 9.63 16.38 -18.69
C ILE A 162 9.45 14.96 -19.21
N VAL A 163 10.56 14.24 -19.48
CA VAL A 163 10.48 12.85 -19.95
C VAL A 163 9.80 11.95 -18.91
N ALA A 164 10.18 12.11 -17.64
CA ALA A 164 9.52 11.35 -16.56
C ALA A 164 8.02 11.67 -16.43
N SER A 165 7.59 12.92 -16.71
CA SER A 165 6.16 13.25 -16.66
C SER A 165 5.35 12.61 -17.77
N HIS A 166 5.90 12.43 -18.96
CA HIS A 166 5.21 11.73 -20.06
C HIS A 166 4.95 10.24 -19.75
N VAL A 167 5.82 9.62 -18.93
CA VAL A 167 5.61 8.22 -18.49
C VAL A 167 4.31 8.09 -17.70
N PHE A 168 3.92 9.11 -16.95
CA PHE A 168 2.74 9.06 -16.09
C PHE A 168 1.43 9.50 -16.77
N GLU A 169 1.43 9.91 -18.02
CA GLU A 169 0.18 10.25 -18.72
C GLU A 169 -0.79 9.06 -18.75
N PRO A 170 -2.09 9.24 -18.44
CA PRO A 170 -2.83 10.49 -18.21
C PRO A 170 -2.93 10.96 -16.74
N ARG A 171 -2.09 10.46 -15.82
CA ARG A 171 -2.16 10.80 -14.38
C ARG A 171 -1.92 12.29 -14.10
N GLN A 172 -2.39 12.73 -12.93
CA GLN A 172 -2.04 14.05 -12.41
C GLN A 172 -0.58 14.07 -11.94
N VAL A 173 0.25 14.87 -12.61
CA VAL A 173 1.68 15.02 -12.32
C VAL A 173 1.97 16.43 -11.83
N GLU A 174 2.51 16.54 -10.62
CA GLU A 174 3.08 17.77 -10.07
C GLU A 174 4.59 17.74 -10.23
N ARG A 175 5.18 18.79 -10.79
CA ARG A 175 6.64 18.95 -10.87
C ARG A 175 7.08 19.97 -9.86
N ARG A 176 8.02 19.58 -8.98
CA ARG A 176 8.61 20.46 -7.97
C ARG A 176 10.10 20.51 -8.15
N HIS A 177 10.64 21.70 -8.04
CA HIS A 177 12.08 21.95 -8.01
C HIS A 177 12.47 22.55 -6.67
N ILE A 178 13.53 22.02 -6.05
CA ILE A 178 14.10 22.53 -4.81
C ILE A 178 15.56 22.90 -5.10
N SER A 179 15.89 24.18 -4.97
CA SER A 179 17.27 24.65 -5.04
C SER A 179 17.96 24.37 -3.70
N SER A 180 18.73 23.29 -3.64
CA SER A 180 19.42 22.85 -2.42
C SER A 180 20.58 21.94 -2.78
N GLU A 181 21.67 22.07 -2.03
CA GLU A 181 22.80 21.13 -2.06
C GLU A 181 22.52 19.86 -1.23
N HIS A 182 21.55 19.92 -0.30
CA HIS A 182 21.23 18.86 0.63
C HIS A 182 20.10 17.97 0.09
N VAL A 183 20.45 17.05 -0.82
CA VAL A 183 19.51 16.21 -1.56
C VAL A 183 18.69 15.32 -0.61
N LEU A 184 19.36 14.63 0.33
CA LEU A 184 18.70 13.72 1.27
C LEU A 184 17.66 14.45 2.13
N GLU A 185 18.06 15.55 2.75
CA GLU A 185 17.18 16.33 3.63
C GLU A 185 15.95 16.87 2.89
N SER A 186 16.16 17.32 1.66
CA SER A 186 15.09 17.82 0.80
C SER A 186 14.07 16.73 0.45
N ILE A 187 14.53 15.52 0.12
CA ILE A 187 13.64 14.38 -0.15
C ILE A 187 12.87 13.97 1.12
N LEU A 188 13.56 13.87 2.25
CA LEU A 188 12.93 13.49 3.52
C LEU A 188 11.94 14.55 4.03
N ALA A 189 12.22 15.83 3.81
CA ALA A 189 11.30 16.92 4.13
C ALA A 189 10.03 16.84 3.28
N GLU A 190 10.19 16.60 1.97
CA GLU A 190 9.08 16.41 1.06
C GLU A 190 8.26 15.17 1.40
N ALA A 191 8.90 14.04 1.72
CA ALA A 191 8.26 12.78 2.09
C ALA A 191 7.27 12.92 3.26
N LYS A 192 7.50 13.87 4.18
CA LYS A 192 6.61 14.17 5.31
C LYS A 192 5.27 14.81 4.90
N LEU A 193 5.10 15.21 3.65
CA LEU A 193 3.89 15.87 3.16
C LEU A 193 2.77 14.88 2.77
N GLY A 194 2.84 13.60 3.20
CA GLY A 194 1.76 12.64 3.05
C GLY A 194 1.83 11.79 1.79
N TYR A 195 3.02 11.46 1.33
CA TYR A 195 3.25 10.48 0.27
C TYR A 195 3.18 9.06 0.80
N GLY A 196 2.71 8.13 -0.03
CA GLY A 196 2.61 6.69 0.30
C GLY A 196 3.87 5.90 -0.03
N VAL A 197 4.68 6.38 -0.99
CA VAL A 197 5.90 5.71 -1.45
C VAL A 197 6.85 6.71 -2.10
N ILE A 198 8.16 6.44 -2.00
CA ILE A 198 9.20 7.12 -2.77
C ILE A 198 9.76 6.13 -3.80
N GLY A 199 9.69 6.48 -5.09
CA GLY A 199 10.34 5.72 -6.16
C GLY A 199 11.76 6.20 -6.38
N LEU A 200 12.71 5.28 -6.42
CA LEU A 200 14.13 5.56 -6.59
C LEU A 200 14.72 4.73 -7.72
N GLY A 201 15.39 5.38 -8.66
CA GLY A 201 16.27 4.71 -9.60
C GLY A 201 17.63 4.50 -8.95
N ALA A 202 18.04 3.24 -8.81
CA ALA A 202 19.33 2.89 -8.22
C ALA A 202 20.34 2.55 -9.29
N ALA A 203 21.49 3.20 -9.27
CA ALA A 203 22.67 2.82 -10.04
C ALA A 203 23.56 1.91 -9.20
N GLU A 204 24.10 0.87 -9.81
CA GLU A 204 25.17 0.11 -9.18
C GLU A 204 26.41 0.98 -9.03
N HIS A 205 26.97 1.01 -7.85
CA HIS A 205 28.30 1.55 -7.62
C HIS A 205 29.25 0.39 -7.38
N PRO A 206 30.23 0.15 -8.26
CA PRO A 206 31.24 -0.87 -8.03
C PRO A 206 32.19 -0.39 -6.93
N GLY A 207 31.86 -0.69 -5.66
CA GLY A 207 32.72 -0.37 -4.52
C GLY A 207 32.40 -1.28 -3.34
N PRO A 208 33.39 -1.59 -2.49
CA PRO A 208 33.17 -2.49 -1.35
C PRO A 208 32.26 -1.89 -0.28
N ASP A 209 31.97 -0.59 -0.37
CA ASP A 209 31.29 0.14 0.70
C ASP A 209 29.83 0.49 0.42
N HIS A 210 29.37 0.40 -0.82
CA HIS A 210 28.01 0.76 -1.22
C HIS A 210 27.45 -0.25 -2.21
N LEU A 211 26.25 -0.77 -1.90
CA LEU A 211 25.51 -1.65 -2.82
C LEU A 211 24.85 -0.82 -3.92
N LEU A 212 24.41 0.39 -3.55
CA LEU A 212 23.72 1.35 -4.40
C LEU A 212 24.39 2.73 -4.29
N SER A 213 23.79 3.78 -4.84
CA SER A 213 24.31 5.13 -4.66
C SER A 213 24.18 5.60 -3.20
N SER A 214 25.08 6.45 -2.73
CA SER A 214 25.08 6.95 -1.35
C SER A 214 23.75 7.57 -0.94
N VAL A 215 23.11 8.34 -1.83
CA VAL A 215 21.78 8.94 -1.57
C VAL A 215 20.70 7.88 -1.38
N VAL A 216 20.76 6.78 -2.14
CA VAL A 216 19.79 5.66 -1.98
C VAL A 216 20.05 4.95 -0.66
N ASP A 217 21.31 4.68 -0.30
CA ASP A 217 21.68 4.04 0.96
C ASP A 217 21.24 4.90 2.16
N ASP A 218 21.44 6.21 2.10
CA ASP A 218 21.00 7.14 3.13
C ASP A 218 19.45 7.20 3.25
N LEU A 219 18.74 7.18 2.11
CA LEU A 219 17.28 7.11 2.09
C LEU A 219 16.77 5.79 2.65
N LEU A 220 17.41 4.66 2.35
CA LEU A 220 17.09 3.35 2.93
C LEU A 220 17.20 3.38 4.46
N ALA A 221 18.20 4.09 5.00
CA ALA A 221 18.40 4.20 6.43
C ALA A 221 17.44 5.16 7.14
N ALA A 222 16.94 6.20 6.43
CA ALA A 222 16.26 7.34 7.08
C ALA A 222 14.81 7.53 6.66
N SER A 223 14.31 6.84 5.63
CA SER A 223 12.95 7.08 5.12
C SER A 223 11.87 6.63 6.11
N PRO A 224 10.91 7.51 6.44
CA PRO A 224 9.77 7.15 7.28
C PRO A 224 8.65 6.42 6.52
N ILE A 225 8.72 6.39 5.19
CA ILE A 225 7.71 5.77 4.31
C ILE A 225 8.36 4.73 3.40
N PRO A 226 7.58 3.79 2.85
CA PRO A 226 8.08 2.76 1.94
C PRO A 226 8.88 3.33 0.77
N LEU A 227 9.91 2.59 0.36
CA LEU A 227 10.73 2.90 -0.81
C LEU A 227 10.51 1.84 -1.90
N LEU A 228 10.47 2.28 -3.14
CA LEU A 228 10.51 1.45 -4.32
C LEU A 228 11.85 1.69 -5.03
N VAL A 229 12.79 0.79 -4.84
CA VAL A 229 14.15 0.90 -5.41
C VAL A 229 14.22 0.09 -6.69
N VAL A 230 14.54 0.73 -7.81
CA VAL A 230 14.56 0.09 -9.13
C VAL A 230 15.95 0.15 -9.73
N ARG A 231 16.54 -1.02 -9.95
CA ARG A 231 17.76 -1.20 -10.75
C ARG A 231 17.36 -1.77 -12.12
N ARG A 232 17.60 -0.99 -13.16
CA ARG A 232 17.34 -1.41 -14.54
C ARG A 232 18.21 -2.61 -14.94
N ALA A 233 17.73 -3.39 -15.92
CA ALA A 233 18.49 -4.46 -16.56
C ALA A 233 19.86 -3.96 -17.07
N ARG A 234 20.87 -4.82 -16.99
CA ARG A 234 22.25 -4.48 -17.38
C ARG A 234 22.47 -4.36 -18.88
N GLN A 235 21.56 -4.91 -19.69
CA GLN A 235 21.69 -4.84 -21.15
C GLN A 235 21.36 -3.44 -21.67
N PRO A 236 22.27 -2.81 -22.43
CA PRO A 236 22.15 -1.41 -22.84
C PRO A 236 21.08 -1.16 -23.90
N ASP A 237 20.61 -2.16 -24.62
CA ASP A 237 19.76 -2.01 -25.81
C ASP A 237 18.24 -2.04 -25.52
N GLN A 238 17.83 -2.13 -24.26
CA GLN A 238 16.41 -2.04 -23.93
C GLN A 238 15.91 -0.60 -24.07
N VAL A 239 15.18 -0.37 -25.16
CA VAL A 239 14.49 0.90 -25.42
C VAL A 239 13.36 1.06 -24.40
N LEU A 240 13.28 2.22 -23.74
CA LEU A 240 12.09 2.59 -22.96
C LEU A 240 10.92 2.90 -23.91
N PRO A 241 9.67 2.52 -23.55
CA PRO A 241 9.19 1.97 -22.31
C PRO A 241 9.53 0.46 -22.15
N ALA A 242 9.90 0.07 -20.93
CA ALA A 242 10.18 -1.32 -20.63
C ALA A 242 8.87 -2.11 -20.62
N ALA A 243 8.62 -2.89 -21.65
CA ALA A 243 7.56 -3.88 -21.64
C ALA A 243 8.08 -5.09 -20.85
N PHE A 244 7.63 -5.27 -19.62
CA PHE A 244 7.96 -6.45 -18.84
C PHE A 244 7.08 -7.63 -19.30
N SER A 245 7.72 -8.65 -19.86
CA SER A 245 7.02 -9.83 -20.38
C SER A 245 6.85 -10.91 -19.31
N ARG A 246 7.87 -11.11 -18.48
CA ARG A 246 7.91 -12.16 -17.45
C ARG A 246 8.50 -11.63 -16.15
N ALA A 247 7.74 -11.74 -15.08
CA ALA A 247 8.16 -11.32 -13.75
C ALA A 247 8.37 -12.54 -12.83
N LEU A 248 9.45 -12.55 -12.07
CA LEU A 248 9.69 -13.50 -11.00
C LEU A 248 9.54 -12.81 -9.65
N VAL A 249 8.76 -13.42 -8.74
CA VAL A 249 8.42 -12.87 -7.43
C VAL A 249 8.77 -13.88 -6.35
N PRO A 250 9.90 -13.71 -5.66
CA PRO A 250 10.24 -14.54 -4.51
C PRO A 250 9.33 -14.27 -3.32
N VAL A 251 8.82 -15.31 -2.68
CA VAL A 251 7.87 -15.22 -1.57
C VAL A 251 8.39 -15.87 -0.30
N THR A 252 8.20 -15.19 0.84
CA THR A 252 8.70 -15.64 2.17
C THR A 252 7.65 -15.52 3.28
N GLY A 253 6.42 -15.10 2.98
CA GLY A 253 5.36 -14.90 3.97
C GLY A 253 5.55 -13.66 4.88
N THR A 254 6.47 -12.75 4.54
CA THR A 254 6.65 -11.49 5.26
C THR A 254 5.82 -10.35 4.66
N ALA A 255 5.52 -9.32 5.45
CA ALA A 255 4.81 -8.13 4.95
C ALA A 255 5.56 -7.48 3.78
N ALA A 256 6.89 -7.45 3.81
CA ALA A 256 7.70 -6.93 2.72
C ALA A 256 7.56 -7.78 1.44
N ALA A 257 7.59 -9.11 1.56
CA ALA A 257 7.35 -9.99 0.41
C ALA A 257 5.93 -9.80 -0.16
N ARG A 258 4.91 -9.61 0.69
CA ARG A 258 3.55 -9.28 0.26
C ARG A 258 3.51 -7.95 -0.50
N ALA A 259 4.20 -6.91 -0.01
CA ALA A 259 4.31 -5.63 -0.71
C ALA A 259 4.93 -5.78 -2.11
N GLY A 260 5.96 -6.63 -2.26
CA GLY A 260 6.53 -6.98 -3.57
C GLY A 260 5.52 -7.69 -4.49
N GLN A 261 4.73 -8.62 -3.95
CA GLN A 261 3.66 -9.30 -4.70
C GLN A 261 2.60 -8.31 -5.20
N GLU A 262 2.17 -7.37 -4.35
CA GLU A 262 1.19 -6.33 -4.74
C GLU A 262 1.68 -5.53 -5.94
N VAL A 263 2.95 -5.12 -5.95
CA VAL A 263 3.55 -4.40 -7.07
C VAL A 263 3.58 -5.27 -8.33
N ALA A 264 4.07 -6.51 -8.23
CA ALA A 264 4.18 -7.41 -9.38
C ALA A 264 2.83 -7.77 -9.99
N TYR A 265 1.82 -8.05 -9.16
CA TYR A 265 0.49 -8.42 -9.65
C TYR A 265 -0.24 -7.24 -10.30
N ASN A 266 -0.05 -6.02 -9.79
CA ASN A 266 -0.60 -4.83 -10.44
C ASN A 266 0.11 -4.53 -11.78
N ILE A 267 1.43 -4.72 -11.88
CA ILE A 267 2.15 -4.66 -13.16
C ILE A 267 1.57 -5.70 -14.14
N SER A 268 1.36 -6.93 -13.67
CA SER A 268 0.76 -7.99 -14.50
C SER A 268 -0.62 -7.61 -15.02
N ARG A 269 -1.47 -7.03 -14.18
CA ARG A 269 -2.79 -6.55 -14.60
C ARG A 269 -2.73 -5.44 -15.64
N HIS A 270 -1.74 -4.57 -15.52
CA HIS A 270 -1.61 -3.40 -16.42
C HIS A 270 -0.99 -3.78 -17.77
N LEU A 271 0.07 -4.60 -17.76
CA LEU A 271 0.86 -4.94 -18.95
C LEU A 271 0.57 -6.34 -19.53
N GLY A 272 -0.14 -7.20 -18.80
CA GLY A 272 -0.28 -8.62 -19.17
C GLY A 272 0.99 -9.44 -18.89
N THR A 273 1.89 -8.97 -18.02
CA THR A 273 3.13 -9.64 -17.64
C THR A 273 2.83 -11.01 -17.03
N ALA A 274 3.46 -12.08 -17.53
CA ALA A 274 3.37 -13.39 -16.91
C ALA A 274 4.14 -13.43 -15.59
N VAL A 275 3.50 -13.86 -14.50
CA VAL A 275 4.11 -13.87 -13.17
C VAL A 275 4.46 -15.29 -12.74
N THR A 276 5.69 -15.49 -12.28
CA THR A 276 6.14 -16.71 -11.60
C THR A 276 6.44 -16.39 -10.14
N VAL A 277 5.71 -17.03 -9.24
CA VAL A 277 5.94 -16.95 -7.79
C VAL A 277 6.93 -18.03 -7.39
N ALA A 278 8.07 -17.65 -6.82
CA ALA A 278 9.13 -18.58 -6.44
C ALA A 278 9.25 -18.66 -4.91
N HIS A 279 9.17 -19.88 -4.37
CA HIS A 279 9.47 -20.17 -2.97
C HIS A 279 10.72 -21.03 -2.86
N VAL A 280 11.70 -20.59 -2.09
CA VAL A 280 12.95 -21.31 -1.87
C VAL A 280 12.95 -21.93 -0.48
N VAL A 281 12.97 -23.24 -0.42
CA VAL A 281 13.15 -24.02 0.80
C VAL A 281 14.65 -24.18 1.06
N THR A 282 15.15 -23.46 2.05
CA THR A 282 16.56 -23.57 2.45
C THR A 282 16.75 -24.72 3.43
N ARG A 283 17.75 -25.57 3.17
CA ARG A 283 18.10 -26.68 4.04
C ARG A 283 19.32 -26.29 4.90
N PRO A 284 19.27 -26.44 6.24
CA PRO A 284 20.45 -26.19 7.05
C PRO A 284 21.59 -27.14 6.63
N PRO A 285 22.85 -26.67 6.60
CA PRO A 285 23.99 -27.51 6.28
C PRO A 285 24.12 -28.64 7.32
N GLY A 286 24.10 -29.89 6.85
CA GLY A 286 24.35 -31.10 7.69
C GLY A 286 23.22 -32.10 7.79
N VAL A 287 22.05 -31.89 7.20
CA VAL A 287 21.00 -32.93 7.11
C VAL A 287 21.13 -33.67 5.78
N SER A 288 21.89 -34.80 5.76
CA SER A 288 21.87 -35.73 4.65
C SER A 288 20.51 -36.43 4.58
N GLU A 289 19.93 -36.51 3.39
CA GLU A 289 18.79 -37.39 3.16
C GLU A 289 19.20 -38.84 3.46
N SER A 290 18.57 -39.42 4.46
CA SER A 290 18.43 -40.86 4.46
C SER A 290 17.45 -41.21 3.32
N PRO A 291 17.82 -42.08 2.37
CA PRO A 291 16.88 -42.53 1.34
C PRO A 291 15.65 -43.15 2.01
N PRO A 292 14.44 -43.04 1.38
CA PRO A 292 13.22 -43.62 1.93
C PRO A 292 13.45 -45.11 2.14
N GLY A 293 13.70 -45.49 3.39
CA GLY A 293 13.93 -46.85 3.78
C GLY A 293 12.66 -47.66 3.67
N ASP A 294 12.76 -48.75 2.94
CA ASP A 294 11.84 -49.86 2.84
C ASP A 294 11.24 -50.18 4.22
N SER A 295 9.95 -50.03 4.37
CA SER A 295 9.21 -50.43 5.55
C SER A 295 9.11 -51.94 5.65
N ARG A 296 10.12 -52.57 6.25
CA ARG A 296 10.00 -53.92 6.81
C ARG A 296 10.17 -53.86 8.32
N SER A 297 9.05 -53.93 9.02
CA SER A 297 9.04 -54.26 10.46
C SER A 297 9.71 -55.60 10.74
N PRO A 298 10.44 -55.69 11.84
CA PRO A 298 10.36 -56.90 12.66
C PRO A 298 9.79 -56.55 14.05
N ALA A 299 8.82 -57.36 14.40
CA ALA A 299 8.29 -57.44 15.74
C ALA A 299 9.34 -58.01 16.74
N GLY A 300 9.27 -57.56 17.98
CA GLY A 300 9.86 -58.26 19.11
C GLY A 300 10.49 -57.36 20.17
N GLY A 301 9.80 -57.12 21.21
CA GLY A 301 10.01 -57.30 22.65
C GLY A 301 11.24 -56.65 23.30
N GLU A 302 10.97 -55.87 24.25
CA GLU A 302 11.36 -55.98 25.65
C GLU A 302 11.44 -54.59 26.37
N SER A 303 10.66 -54.52 27.37
CA SER A 303 10.64 -53.50 28.41
C SER A 303 11.83 -53.64 29.34
N VAL A 304 12.36 -52.55 29.95
CA VAL A 304 12.78 -52.38 31.34
C VAL A 304 13.35 -50.93 31.57
N PRO A 305 13.47 -50.44 32.83
CA PRO A 305 12.79 -49.20 33.22
C PRO A 305 13.69 -48.04 33.71
N ALA A 306 13.00 -47.00 34.14
CA ALA A 306 13.41 -45.73 34.72
C ALA A 306 14.55 -45.74 35.76
N SER A 307 15.37 -44.67 35.73
CA SER A 307 15.91 -43.92 36.91
C SER A 307 16.60 -42.69 36.35
N GLY A 308 16.33 -41.50 36.74
CA GLY A 308 16.36 -40.81 37.96
C GLY A 308 17.04 -39.48 37.70
N GLY A 309 16.37 -38.38 37.75
CA GLY A 309 16.49 -36.97 37.97
C GLY A 309 17.88 -36.30 38.23
N PRO A 310 17.95 -35.06 38.67
CA PRO A 310 17.39 -33.83 38.10
C PRO A 310 18.47 -32.73 37.90
N ALA A 311 18.21 -31.65 37.26
CA ALA A 311 18.66 -30.27 37.57
C ALA A 311 18.46 -29.34 36.39
N ALA A 312 17.62 -28.41 36.52
CA ALA A 312 17.80 -27.02 36.92
C ALA A 312 18.28 -26.09 35.81
N GLY A 313 17.48 -25.10 35.56
CA GLY A 313 17.88 -23.88 34.86
C GLY A 313 16.84 -23.41 33.86
N GLY A 314 15.61 -23.11 34.29
CA GLY A 314 14.66 -22.39 33.49
C GLY A 314 14.74 -20.91 33.79
N ASP A 315 15.13 -20.11 32.83
CA ASP A 315 14.88 -18.68 32.89
C ASP A 315 13.51 -18.37 32.30
N LEU A 316 12.63 -17.96 33.21
CA LEU A 316 11.30 -17.41 32.92
C LEU A 316 11.45 -16.04 32.29
N VAL A 317 11.05 -15.90 31.02
CA VAL A 317 10.79 -14.59 30.40
C VAL A 317 9.35 -14.20 30.71
N PRO A 318 9.11 -13.01 31.29
CA PRO A 318 7.77 -12.61 31.70
C PRO A 318 6.88 -12.28 30.52
N ALA A 319 5.61 -12.67 30.66
CA ALA A 319 4.52 -12.32 29.76
C ALA A 319 4.37 -10.79 29.66
N GLY A 320 4.57 -10.23 28.48
CA GLY A 320 4.29 -8.83 28.12
C GLY A 320 2.87 -8.67 27.62
N ARG A 321 2.27 -7.63 28.08
CA ARG A 321 0.88 -7.20 27.90
C ARG A 321 0.52 -6.88 26.46
N ASP A 322 -0.75 -7.13 26.15
CA ASP A 322 -1.61 -6.71 25.05
C ASP A 322 -1.20 -5.48 24.23
N GLY A 323 -1.12 -5.65 22.90
CA GLY A 323 -1.06 -4.53 21.97
C GLY A 323 -0.26 -4.71 20.69
N GLU A 324 0.01 -5.94 20.23
CA GLU A 324 0.63 -6.13 18.92
C GLU A 324 -0.42 -6.29 17.80
N PRO A 325 -0.24 -5.59 16.66
CA PRO A 325 -1.12 -5.75 15.51
C PRO A 325 -1.03 -7.17 14.94
N VAL A 326 -2.15 -7.69 14.50
CA VAL A 326 -2.40 -9.05 14.01
C VAL A 326 -1.47 -9.54 12.89
N LEU A 327 -0.65 -8.65 12.31
CA LEU A 327 0.29 -8.94 11.22
C LEU A 327 1.59 -9.64 11.66
N ALA A 328 1.91 -9.71 12.96
CA ALA A 328 3.17 -10.31 13.44
C ALA A 328 3.13 -11.84 13.64
N ARG A 329 2.00 -12.51 13.45
CA ARG A 329 1.84 -13.95 13.72
C ARG A 329 1.95 -14.89 12.53
N SER A 330 2.29 -14.44 11.32
CA SER A 330 2.44 -15.31 10.14
C SER A 330 3.85 -15.86 9.89
N ALA A 331 4.79 -15.71 10.78
CA ALA A 331 6.20 -16.05 10.52
C ALA A 331 6.56 -17.56 10.61
N THR A 332 5.61 -18.47 10.77
CA THR A 332 5.87 -19.93 10.83
C THR A 332 4.96 -20.76 9.93
N GLY A 333 4.61 -20.22 8.75
CA GLY A 333 3.91 -21.00 7.73
C GLY A 333 4.87 -22.00 7.06
N THR A 334 4.49 -23.27 6.96
CA THR A 334 5.11 -24.22 6.04
C THR A 334 5.13 -23.60 4.64
N GLY A 335 6.13 -23.88 3.79
CA GLY A 335 6.25 -23.31 2.45
C GLY A 335 4.95 -23.32 1.62
N GLU A 336 4.10 -24.34 1.83
CA GLU A 336 2.76 -24.44 1.23
C GLU A 336 1.80 -23.35 1.73
N GLY A 337 1.93 -22.88 2.98
CA GLY A 337 1.13 -21.79 3.52
C GLY A 337 1.46 -20.45 2.85
N VAL A 338 2.74 -20.19 2.64
CA VAL A 338 3.25 -18.99 1.96
C VAL A 338 2.77 -18.94 0.51
N LEU A 339 2.84 -20.07 -0.20
CA LEU A 339 2.38 -20.15 -1.58
C LEU A 339 0.86 -19.97 -1.70
N ARG A 340 0.08 -20.60 -0.81
CA ARG A 340 -1.38 -20.41 -0.78
C ARG A 340 -1.80 -18.96 -0.51
N GLU A 341 -1.07 -18.25 0.35
CA GLU A 341 -1.29 -16.82 0.59
C GLU A 341 -0.98 -15.99 -0.67
N ALA A 342 0.14 -16.28 -1.35
CA ALA A 342 0.52 -15.62 -2.59
C ALA A 342 -0.50 -15.85 -3.72
N GLU A 343 -0.99 -17.09 -3.87
CA GLU A 343 -2.05 -17.42 -4.83
C GLU A 343 -3.40 -16.78 -4.46
N SER A 344 -3.72 -16.66 -3.17
CA SER A 344 -4.93 -15.97 -2.71
C SER A 344 -4.89 -14.49 -3.09
N LEU A 345 -3.78 -13.81 -2.83
CA LEU A 345 -3.58 -12.42 -3.20
C LEU A 345 -3.63 -12.23 -4.73
N ALA A 346 -3.00 -13.13 -5.48
CA ALA A 346 -3.03 -13.10 -6.94
C ALA A 346 -4.46 -13.21 -7.48
N ARG A 347 -5.24 -14.13 -6.92
CA ARG A 347 -6.67 -14.33 -7.30
C ARG A 347 -7.51 -13.11 -6.96
N GLU A 348 -7.30 -12.48 -5.79
CA GLU A 348 -7.96 -11.23 -5.40
C GLU A 348 -7.65 -10.10 -6.39
N LEU A 349 -6.42 -10.08 -6.93
CA LEU A 349 -5.98 -9.10 -7.94
C LEU A 349 -6.25 -9.54 -9.39
N GLY A 350 -6.87 -10.70 -9.62
CA GLY A 350 -7.21 -11.20 -10.96
C GLY A 350 -5.99 -11.67 -11.76
N VAL A 351 -4.96 -12.18 -11.09
CA VAL A 351 -3.73 -12.70 -11.69
C VAL A 351 -3.63 -14.21 -11.44
N GLU A 352 -3.19 -14.96 -12.43
CA GLU A 352 -2.91 -16.40 -12.31
C GLU A 352 -1.39 -16.64 -12.40
N PRO A 353 -0.67 -16.70 -11.28
CA PRO A 353 0.76 -16.91 -11.29
C PRO A 353 1.12 -18.38 -11.50
N GLN A 354 2.27 -18.61 -12.14
CA GLN A 354 2.93 -19.91 -12.08
C GLN A 354 3.64 -20.04 -10.72
N VAL A 355 3.64 -21.24 -10.16
CA VAL A 355 4.28 -21.53 -8.87
C VAL A 355 5.53 -22.35 -9.10
N LEU A 356 6.65 -21.90 -8.54
CA LEU A 356 7.94 -22.55 -8.57
C LEU A 356 8.45 -22.80 -7.15
N VAL A 357 8.72 -24.03 -6.80
CA VAL A 357 9.36 -24.40 -5.53
C VAL A 357 10.78 -24.86 -5.82
N ARG A 358 11.75 -24.27 -5.15
CA ARG A 358 13.16 -24.65 -5.26
C ARG A 358 13.72 -25.08 -3.91
N HIS A 359 14.71 -25.93 -3.95
CA HIS A 359 15.44 -26.41 -2.78
C HIS A 359 16.91 -26.09 -2.95
N GLY A 360 17.51 -25.44 -1.95
CA GLY A 360 18.92 -25.09 -2.00
C GLY A 360 19.50 -24.76 -0.64
N GLN A 361 20.80 -24.49 -0.60
CA GLN A 361 21.49 -24.09 0.62
C GLN A 361 21.30 -22.62 0.95
N SER A 362 21.11 -21.78 -0.08
CA SER A 362 20.93 -20.35 0.04
C SER A 362 19.88 -19.86 -0.97
N ALA A 363 19.01 -18.94 -0.54
CA ALA A 363 17.92 -18.45 -1.37
C ALA A 363 18.40 -17.58 -2.55
N GLY A 364 19.45 -16.77 -2.36
CA GLY A 364 19.94 -15.86 -3.39
C GLY A 364 20.33 -16.54 -4.71
N PRO A 365 21.26 -17.50 -4.72
CA PRO A 365 21.64 -18.25 -5.91
C PRO A 365 20.46 -18.99 -6.56
N GLU A 366 19.58 -19.57 -5.76
CA GLU A 366 18.40 -20.28 -6.27
C GLU A 366 17.41 -19.34 -6.98
N ILE A 367 17.24 -18.12 -6.48
CA ILE A 367 16.41 -17.11 -7.13
C ILE A 367 17.05 -16.67 -8.44
N VAL A 368 18.37 -16.42 -8.48
CA VAL A 368 19.07 -16.05 -9.72
C VAL A 368 18.92 -17.15 -10.78
N THR A 369 19.05 -18.41 -10.38
CA THR A 369 18.81 -19.55 -11.29
C THR A 369 17.36 -19.60 -11.77
N ALA A 370 16.40 -19.36 -10.87
CA ALA A 370 14.99 -19.30 -11.23
C ALA A 370 14.67 -18.16 -12.22
N VAL A 371 15.33 -17.00 -12.09
CA VAL A 371 15.21 -15.89 -13.05
C VAL A 371 15.65 -16.31 -14.44
N GLN A 372 16.78 -17.02 -14.54
CA GLN A 372 17.31 -17.50 -15.82
C GLN A 372 16.38 -18.56 -16.45
N GLU A 373 15.93 -19.55 -15.66
CA GLU A 373 15.03 -20.61 -16.14
C GLU A 373 13.66 -20.10 -16.58
N ALA A 374 13.11 -19.12 -15.85
CA ALA A 374 11.85 -18.46 -16.20
C ALA A 374 12.02 -17.43 -17.34
N GLU A 375 13.26 -17.15 -17.77
CA GLU A 375 13.60 -16.07 -18.69
C GLU A 375 12.93 -14.75 -18.24
N ALA A 376 12.96 -14.47 -16.94
CA ALA A 376 12.31 -13.30 -16.38
C ALA A 376 13.12 -12.03 -16.67
N ASP A 377 12.47 -11.03 -17.20
CA ASP A 377 13.01 -9.69 -17.47
C ASP A 377 12.80 -8.72 -16.30
N LEU A 378 11.93 -9.12 -15.35
CA LEU A 378 11.62 -8.38 -14.13
C LEU A 378 11.72 -9.30 -12.90
N VAL A 379 12.36 -8.82 -11.85
CA VAL A 379 12.32 -9.45 -10.52
C VAL A 379 11.75 -8.45 -9.52
N VAL A 380 10.70 -8.83 -8.80
CA VAL A 380 10.11 -7.97 -7.77
C VAL A 380 10.25 -8.63 -6.41
N MET A 381 10.97 -7.98 -5.51
CA MET A 381 11.28 -8.48 -4.18
C MET A 381 10.82 -7.51 -3.10
N GLY A 382 10.41 -8.05 -1.96
CA GLY A 382 10.22 -7.26 -0.76
C GLY A 382 11.40 -7.37 0.18
N ALA A 383 11.77 -6.27 0.82
CA ALA A 383 12.83 -6.21 1.83
C ALA A 383 12.39 -5.37 3.03
N THR A 384 12.96 -5.67 4.19
CA THR A 384 12.93 -4.78 5.36
C THR A 384 14.35 -4.34 5.61
N VAL A 385 14.58 -3.04 5.65
CA VAL A 385 15.92 -2.52 5.90
C VAL A 385 16.33 -2.77 7.36
N ARG A 386 17.57 -3.16 7.56
CA ARG A 386 18.21 -3.24 8.88
C ARG A 386 19.49 -2.42 8.83
N LEU A 387 19.88 -1.84 9.95
CA LEU A 387 21.15 -1.16 10.07
C LEU A 387 22.18 -2.14 10.67
N VAL A 388 23.22 -2.43 9.90
CA VAL A 388 24.36 -3.24 10.35
C VAL A 388 25.58 -2.32 10.36
N GLU A 389 26.14 -2.10 11.55
CA GLU A 389 27.27 -1.16 11.74
C GLU A 389 26.99 0.25 11.17
N GLY A 390 25.73 0.70 11.26
CA GLY A 390 25.30 2.01 10.74
C GLY A 390 25.04 2.07 9.24
N ARG A 391 25.13 0.96 8.51
CA ARG A 391 24.86 0.85 7.06
C ARG A 391 23.54 0.15 6.81
N PRO A 392 22.74 0.56 5.82
CA PRO A 392 21.53 -0.14 5.45
C PRO A 392 21.89 -1.51 4.83
N PHE A 393 21.18 -2.52 5.29
CA PHE A 393 21.31 -3.90 4.84
C PHE A 393 19.93 -4.43 4.45
N LEU A 394 19.78 -4.86 3.20
CA LEU A 394 18.52 -5.36 2.62
C LEU A 394 18.35 -6.87 2.79
N GLY A 395 19.38 -7.54 3.31
CA GLY A 395 19.44 -9.00 3.45
C GLY A 395 20.24 -9.66 2.34
N HIS A 396 20.99 -10.71 2.71
CA HIS A 396 21.90 -11.43 1.79
C HIS A 396 21.23 -11.89 0.49
N THR A 397 19.96 -12.28 0.54
CA THR A 397 19.21 -12.74 -0.64
C THR A 397 18.97 -11.60 -1.62
N VAL A 398 18.49 -10.44 -1.14
CA VAL A 398 18.19 -9.26 -1.99
C VAL A 398 19.48 -8.73 -2.59
N GLU A 399 20.52 -8.56 -1.78
CA GLU A 399 21.84 -8.09 -2.24
C GLU A 399 22.46 -9.03 -3.28
N HIS A 400 22.34 -10.35 -3.05
CA HIS A 400 22.81 -11.34 -4.01
C HIS A 400 22.08 -11.23 -5.35
N VAL A 401 20.75 -11.12 -5.35
CA VAL A 401 19.95 -10.97 -6.58
C VAL A 401 20.28 -9.66 -7.29
N LEU A 402 20.39 -8.54 -6.56
CA LEU A 402 20.81 -7.25 -7.14
C LEU A 402 22.18 -7.36 -7.83
N ALA A 403 23.12 -8.08 -7.24
CA ALA A 403 24.47 -8.21 -7.76
C ALA A 403 24.61 -9.17 -8.96
N HIS A 404 23.78 -10.22 -9.06
CA HIS A 404 24.03 -11.36 -9.95
C HIS A 404 22.95 -11.60 -11.02
N THR A 405 21.88 -10.80 -11.08
CA THR A 405 20.91 -10.92 -12.17
C THR A 405 21.05 -9.79 -13.19
N ASP A 406 20.81 -10.11 -14.47
CA ASP A 406 20.76 -9.13 -15.56
C ASP A 406 19.39 -8.50 -15.73
N ALA A 407 18.33 -9.10 -15.18
CA ALA A 407 16.98 -8.60 -15.23
C ALA A 407 16.82 -7.24 -14.48
N THR A 408 15.76 -6.51 -14.80
CA THR A 408 15.35 -5.37 -13.99
C THR A 408 14.94 -5.86 -12.60
N VAL A 409 15.50 -5.25 -11.55
CA VAL A 409 15.16 -5.61 -10.15
C VAL A 409 14.42 -4.46 -9.49
N VAL A 410 13.27 -4.78 -8.95
CA VAL A 410 12.46 -3.88 -8.13
C VAL A 410 12.48 -4.40 -6.70
N VAL A 411 12.97 -3.58 -5.78
CA VAL A 411 12.97 -3.89 -4.35
C VAL A 411 12.00 -2.96 -3.65
N VAL A 412 10.96 -3.55 -3.09
CA VAL A 412 10.00 -2.85 -2.24
C VAL A 412 10.50 -2.91 -0.81
N VAL A 413 10.90 -1.77 -0.27
CA VAL A 413 11.48 -1.67 1.06
C VAL A 413 10.49 -1.06 2.03
N LEU A 414 10.14 -1.79 3.08
CA LEU A 414 9.33 -1.29 4.16
C LEU A 414 10.23 -0.72 5.26
N PRO A 415 9.86 0.44 5.86
CA PRO A 415 10.58 0.96 7.01
C PRO A 415 10.46 -0.01 8.19
N ASP A 416 11.52 -0.13 8.98
CA ASP A 416 11.47 -0.93 10.22
C ASP A 416 10.64 -0.18 11.28
N PRO A 417 9.53 -0.74 11.76
CA PRO A 417 8.69 -0.10 12.76
C PRO A 417 9.39 0.08 14.13
N THR A 418 10.49 -0.62 14.33
CA THR A 418 11.26 -0.55 15.59
C THR A 418 12.38 0.49 15.57
N THR A 419 12.69 1.04 14.39
CA THR A 419 13.71 2.10 14.28
C THR A 419 13.06 3.43 14.66
N PRO A 420 13.32 4.00 15.85
CA PRO A 420 12.87 5.34 16.16
C PRO A 420 13.46 6.27 15.12
N ALA A 421 12.64 7.21 14.62
CA ALA A 421 13.06 8.19 13.62
C ALA A 421 14.34 8.90 14.11
N MET A 422 15.49 8.37 13.76
CA MET A 422 16.83 8.88 14.13
C MET A 422 17.14 10.24 13.49
N THR A 423 16.15 10.89 12.89
CA THR A 423 16.26 12.13 12.14
C THR A 423 16.52 13.35 13.02
N ALA A 424 16.21 13.32 14.30
CA ALA A 424 16.45 14.48 15.18
C ALA A 424 17.87 14.53 15.76
N GLU A 425 18.47 13.38 16.09
CA GLU A 425 19.79 13.36 16.73
C GLU A 425 20.96 13.48 15.74
N ARG A 426 20.84 12.91 14.53
CA ARG A 426 21.89 13.09 13.50
C ARG A 426 21.88 14.47 12.87
N ALA A 427 20.70 15.09 12.68
CA ALA A 427 20.63 16.49 12.26
C ALA A 427 21.24 17.45 13.30
N ALA A 428 21.10 17.14 14.58
CA ALA A 428 21.73 17.91 15.66
C ALA A 428 23.24 17.67 15.74
N ALA A 429 23.73 16.47 15.42
CA ALA A 429 25.16 16.13 15.44
C ALA A 429 25.91 16.61 14.21
N ALA A 430 25.25 16.80 13.06
CA ALA A 430 25.85 17.38 11.85
C ALA A 430 25.83 18.92 11.84
N ALA A 431 25.07 19.56 12.74
CA ALA A 431 25.00 21.00 12.92
C ALA A 431 25.90 21.53 14.05
N SER A 432 26.62 20.66 14.77
CA SER A 432 27.64 20.96 15.76
C SER A 432 29.06 20.69 15.22
#